data_ac9ca91c9e10517ba07baf201503db34
#
_entry.id   ac9ca91c9e10517ba07baf201503db34
#
_cell.length_a   1.000
_cell.length_b   1.000
_cell.length_c   1.000
_cell.angle_alpha   90.00
_cell.angle_beta   90.00
_cell.angle_gamma   90.00
#
_symmetry.space_group_name_H-M   'P 1'
#
loop_
_entity.id
_entity.type
_entity.pdbx_description
1 polymer ?
#
loop_
_entity_poly.entity_id
_entity_poly.type
_entity_poly.pdbx_seq_one_letter_code
_entity_poly.pdbx_strand_id
1 'polypeptide(L)'
;MQLNRALAIVDHVVANAPGPVSVFVADDHGEIVAAVTMDGAAPDTRLNAERKAYTAARSDAPSTRALAEKIGEAASFDPFFTFFLGGVAVFDGDRKIGAVGVSGLPGEVDEQLALGAIERSA
;
A
#
# COMPACT_ATOMS: atom_id res chain seq x y z
N MET A 1 -3.89 -10.09 7.96
CA MET A 1 -3.63 -8.74 8.58
C MET A 1 -4.61 -8.54 9.72
N GLN A 2 -4.11 -8.38 10.93
CA GLN A 2 -4.97 -8.09 12.07
C GLN A 2 -5.23 -6.60 12.20
N LEU A 3 -6.38 -6.25 12.74
CA LEU A 3 -6.82 -4.87 12.85
C LEU A 3 -5.86 -3.99 13.66
N ASN A 4 -5.37 -4.49 14.79
CA ASN A 4 -4.46 -3.71 15.63
C ASN A 4 -3.16 -3.33 14.89
N ARG A 5 -2.62 -4.23 14.09
CA ARG A 5 -1.44 -3.92 13.27
C ARG A 5 -1.79 -2.95 12.14
N ALA A 6 -2.91 -3.14 11.49
CA ALA A 6 -3.36 -2.23 10.43
C ALA A 6 -3.52 -0.80 10.96
N LEU A 7 -4.09 -0.64 12.14
CA LEU A 7 -4.23 0.68 12.78
C LEU A 7 -2.86 1.28 13.13
N ALA A 8 -1.92 0.47 13.61
CA ALA A 8 -0.56 0.93 13.89
C ALA A 8 0.17 1.40 12.62
N ILE A 9 -0.04 0.70 11.51
CA ILE A 9 0.51 1.10 10.21
C ILE A 9 -0.06 2.46 9.78
N VAL A 10 -1.37 2.61 9.84
CA VAL A 10 -2.04 3.88 9.49
C VAL A 10 -1.51 5.03 10.36
N ASP A 11 -1.45 4.82 11.67
CA ASP A 11 -0.96 5.84 12.60
C ASP A 11 0.48 6.25 12.31
N HIS A 12 1.34 5.30 11.99
CA HIS A 12 2.73 5.58 11.65
C HIS A 12 2.84 6.43 10.38
N VAL A 13 2.10 6.07 9.34
CA VAL A 13 2.10 6.83 8.09
C VAL A 13 1.65 8.27 8.34
N VAL A 14 0.52 8.44 9.03
CA VAL A 14 -0.03 9.77 9.31
C VAL A 14 0.95 10.61 10.14
N ALA A 15 1.59 10.01 11.14
CA ALA A 15 2.53 10.71 12.01
C ALA A 15 3.82 11.13 11.29
N ASN A 16 4.22 10.43 10.25
CA ASN A 16 5.51 10.64 9.58
C ASN A 16 5.42 11.26 8.19
N ALA A 17 4.21 11.39 7.63
CA ALA A 17 4.05 11.94 6.29
C ALA A 17 4.46 13.42 6.26
N PRO A 18 5.34 13.82 5.31
CA PRO A 18 5.76 15.22 5.19
C PRO A 18 4.69 16.12 4.53
N GLY A 19 3.60 15.53 4.08
CA GLY A 19 2.45 16.21 3.50
C GLY A 19 1.24 15.30 3.54
N PRO A 20 0.04 15.78 3.13
CA PRO A 20 -1.17 14.99 3.25
C PRO A 20 -1.18 13.81 2.29
N VAL A 21 -1.55 12.64 2.81
CA VAL A 21 -1.65 11.40 2.03
C VAL A 21 -2.93 10.66 2.36
N SER A 22 -3.28 9.69 1.51
CA SER A 22 -4.18 8.59 1.85
C SER A 22 -3.35 7.35 2.11
N VAL A 23 -3.75 6.55 3.10
CA VAL A 23 -3.13 5.25 3.40
C VAL A 23 -4.22 4.21 3.55
N PHE A 24 -4.04 3.08 2.88
CA PHE A 24 -4.94 1.93 2.93
C PHE A 24 -4.16 0.69 3.33
N VAL A 25 -4.72 -0.09 4.24
CA VAL A 25 -4.14 -1.37 4.66
C VAL A 25 -5.14 -2.47 4.32
N ALA A 26 -4.69 -3.44 3.52
CA ALA A 26 -5.52 -4.55 3.05
C ALA A 26 -5.06 -5.87 3.65
N ASP A 27 -5.96 -6.84 3.70
CA ASP A 27 -5.61 -8.23 3.99
C ASP A 27 -5.08 -8.93 2.73
N ASP A 28 -4.83 -10.23 2.82
CA ASP A 28 -4.28 -11.02 1.72
C ASP A 28 -5.26 -11.25 0.56
N HIS A 29 -6.54 -10.94 0.74
CA HIS A 29 -7.53 -10.96 -0.32
C HIS A 29 -7.72 -9.58 -0.98
N GLY A 30 -7.03 -8.56 -0.50
CA GLY A 30 -7.19 -7.20 -0.99
C GLY A 30 -8.34 -6.44 -0.34
N GLU A 31 -9.00 -7.02 0.67
CA GLU A 31 -10.06 -6.35 1.42
C GLU A 31 -9.45 -5.34 2.39
N ILE A 32 -10.07 -4.17 2.50
CA ILE A 32 -9.53 -3.09 3.33
C ILE A 32 -9.84 -3.36 4.80
N VAL A 33 -8.79 -3.34 5.62
CA VAL A 33 -8.88 -3.52 7.07
C VAL A 33 -8.91 -2.17 7.78
N ALA A 34 -8.10 -1.21 7.32
CA ALA A 34 -8.06 0.14 7.87
C ALA A 34 -7.63 1.13 6.79
N ALA A 35 -8.13 2.35 6.85
CA ALA A 35 -7.77 3.38 5.89
C ALA A 35 -8.02 4.77 6.47
N VAL A 36 -7.20 5.73 6.02
CA VAL A 36 -7.35 7.15 6.36
C VAL A 36 -6.98 7.99 5.15
N THR A 37 -7.73 9.05 4.93
CA THR A 37 -7.35 10.14 4.03
C THR A 37 -7.15 11.38 4.86
N MET A 38 -5.92 11.92 4.85
CA MET A 38 -5.59 13.10 5.63
C MET A 38 -6.25 14.35 5.05
N ASP A 39 -6.52 15.32 5.93
CA ASP A 39 -7.01 16.63 5.50
C ASP A 39 -6.03 17.25 4.50
N GLY A 40 -6.57 17.78 3.42
CA GLY A 40 -5.77 18.42 2.38
C GLY A 40 -5.20 17.47 1.33
N ALA A 41 -5.41 16.18 1.44
CA ALA A 41 -5.00 15.23 0.39
C ALA A 41 -5.79 15.48 -0.89
N ALA A 42 -5.11 15.35 -2.04
CA ALA A 42 -5.76 15.55 -3.34
C ALA A 42 -6.84 14.50 -3.59
N PRO A 43 -7.87 14.80 -4.40
CA PRO A 43 -9.01 13.89 -4.60
C PRO A 43 -8.64 12.48 -5.05
N ASP A 44 -7.63 12.33 -5.89
CA ASP A 44 -7.28 11.02 -6.46
C ASP A 44 -6.47 10.14 -5.50
N THR A 45 -5.97 10.69 -4.40
CA THR A 45 -5.08 9.94 -3.51
C THR A 45 -5.75 8.76 -2.86
N ARG A 46 -7.03 8.90 -2.48
CA ARG A 46 -7.78 7.81 -1.87
C ARG A 46 -7.87 6.60 -2.81
N LEU A 47 -8.29 6.82 -4.04
CA LEU A 47 -8.43 5.74 -5.00
C LEU A 47 -7.07 5.12 -5.34
N ASN A 48 -6.06 5.94 -5.53
CA ASN A 48 -4.72 5.46 -5.85
C ASN A 48 -4.13 4.63 -4.70
N ALA A 49 -4.29 5.09 -3.45
CA ALA A 49 -3.81 4.34 -2.28
C ALA A 49 -4.52 2.98 -2.16
N GLU A 50 -5.83 2.97 -2.35
CA GLU A 50 -6.61 1.73 -2.32
C GLU A 50 -6.13 0.75 -3.39
N ARG A 51 -5.94 1.22 -4.62
CA ARG A 51 -5.45 0.38 -5.72
C ARG A 51 -4.04 -0.13 -5.47
N LYS A 52 -3.17 0.69 -4.88
CA LYS A 52 -1.81 0.27 -4.52
C LYS A 52 -1.83 -0.85 -3.48
N ALA A 53 -2.66 -0.73 -2.44
CA ALA A 53 -2.81 -1.77 -1.43
C ALA A 53 -3.38 -3.05 -2.04
N TYR A 54 -4.44 -2.94 -2.82
CA TYR A 54 -5.06 -4.05 -3.51
C TYR A 54 -4.07 -4.79 -4.41
N THR A 55 -3.30 -4.04 -5.19
CA THR A 55 -2.31 -4.59 -6.12
C THR A 55 -1.22 -5.36 -5.38
N ALA A 56 -0.63 -4.76 -4.34
CA ALA A 56 0.44 -5.41 -3.59
C ALA A 56 -0.07 -6.62 -2.81
N ALA A 57 -1.34 -6.61 -2.37
CA ALA A 57 -1.94 -7.74 -1.66
C ALA A 57 -2.22 -8.92 -2.59
N ARG A 58 -2.74 -8.69 -3.79
CA ARG A 58 -3.26 -9.73 -4.65
C ARG A 58 -2.32 -10.18 -5.77
N SER A 59 -1.35 -9.36 -6.14
CA SER A 59 -0.36 -9.77 -7.14
C SER A 59 0.65 -10.75 -6.55
N ASP A 60 1.43 -11.39 -7.41
CA ASP A 60 2.51 -12.27 -6.98
C ASP A 60 3.80 -11.51 -6.66
N ALA A 61 3.77 -10.18 -6.75
CA ALA A 61 4.91 -9.32 -6.47
C ALA A 61 4.88 -8.78 -5.04
N PRO A 62 6.04 -8.47 -4.44
CA PRO A 62 6.09 -7.93 -3.07
C PRO A 62 5.77 -6.43 -3.00
N SER A 63 5.62 -5.75 -4.13
CA SER A 63 5.31 -4.33 -4.18
C SER A 63 4.82 -3.94 -5.56
N THR A 64 4.21 -2.77 -5.66
CA THR A 64 3.83 -2.21 -6.96
C THR A 64 5.06 -1.88 -7.81
N ARG A 65 6.19 -1.53 -7.18
CA ARG A 65 7.48 -1.36 -7.88
C ARG A 65 7.89 -2.66 -8.57
N ALA A 66 7.90 -3.77 -7.84
CA ALA A 66 8.32 -5.05 -8.39
C ALA A 66 7.37 -5.52 -9.49
N LEU A 67 6.07 -5.28 -9.34
CA LEU A 67 5.11 -5.62 -10.38
C LEU A 67 5.33 -4.78 -11.64
N ALA A 68 5.63 -3.50 -11.51
CA ALA A 68 5.93 -2.63 -12.64
C ALA A 68 7.11 -3.12 -13.46
N GLU A 69 8.12 -3.69 -12.80
CA GLU A 69 9.28 -4.28 -13.48
C GLU A 69 8.93 -5.52 -14.30
N LYS A 70 7.82 -6.18 -13.98
CA LYS A 70 7.34 -7.38 -14.67
C LYS A 70 6.22 -7.10 -15.67
N ILE A 71 5.87 -5.85 -15.90
CA ILE A 71 4.66 -5.51 -16.68
C ILE A 71 4.71 -6.11 -18.09
N GLY A 72 5.89 -6.20 -18.70
CA GLY A 72 6.06 -6.78 -20.02
C GLY A 72 5.85 -8.29 -20.07
N GLU A 73 5.85 -8.96 -18.93
CA GLU A 73 5.65 -10.40 -18.79
C GLU A 73 4.21 -10.76 -18.45
N ALA A 74 3.42 -9.79 -18.02
CA ALA A 74 2.06 -10.03 -17.60
C ALA A 74 1.17 -10.35 -18.79
N ALA A 75 0.69 -11.60 -18.85
CA ALA A 75 -0.24 -12.03 -19.90
C ALA A 75 -1.66 -11.50 -19.61
N SER A 76 -2.01 -11.39 -18.36
CA SER A 76 -3.27 -10.80 -17.93
C SER A 76 -3.13 -10.38 -16.47
N PHE A 77 -3.87 -9.37 -16.10
CA PHE A 77 -3.90 -8.92 -14.70
C PHE A 77 -5.22 -8.22 -14.45
N ASP A 78 -5.54 -8.12 -13.17
CA ASP A 78 -6.74 -7.46 -12.70
C ASP A 78 -6.73 -5.99 -13.15
N PRO A 79 -7.81 -5.51 -13.81
CA PRO A 79 -7.87 -4.11 -14.26
C PRO A 79 -7.81 -3.10 -13.11
N PHE A 80 -8.04 -3.52 -11.86
CA PHE A 80 -7.88 -2.65 -10.70
C PHE A 80 -6.42 -2.51 -10.25
N PHE A 81 -5.52 -3.30 -10.79
CA PHE A 81 -4.09 -3.18 -10.47
C PHE A 81 -3.53 -1.84 -10.94
N THR A 82 -2.53 -1.36 -10.20
CA THR A 82 -1.77 -0.17 -10.54
C THR A 82 -0.27 -0.47 -10.46
N PHE A 83 0.52 0.30 -11.20
CA PHE A 83 1.98 0.13 -11.25
C PHE A 83 2.71 1.33 -10.62
N PHE A 84 1.98 2.27 -10.03
CA PHE A 84 2.57 3.42 -9.35
C PHE A 84 3.18 2.98 -8.02
N LEU A 85 4.34 3.56 -7.67
CA LEU A 85 5.02 3.26 -6.43
C LEU A 85 4.19 3.66 -5.21
N GLY A 86 4.30 2.89 -4.14
CA GLY A 86 3.63 3.18 -2.88
C GLY A 86 2.81 2.01 -2.34
N GLY A 87 2.72 0.90 -3.07
CA GLY A 87 2.11 -0.33 -2.58
C GLY A 87 3.17 -1.33 -2.16
N VAL A 88 3.09 -1.82 -0.91
CA VAL A 88 4.09 -2.74 -0.35
C VAL A 88 3.39 -3.86 0.39
N ALA A 89 3.74 -5.10 0.05
CA ALA A 89 3.18 -6.28 0.72
C ALA A 89 3.75 -6.45 2.12
N VAL A 90 2.93 -6.99 3.00
CA VAL A 90 3.30 -7.33 4.37
C VAL A 90 3.38 -8.85 4.47
N PHE A 91 4.48 -9.34 5.03
CA PHE A 91 4.72 -10.77 5.17
C PHE A 91 4.83 -11.18 6.63
N ASP A 92 4.39 -12.40 6.92
CA ASP A 92 4.68 -13.10 8.16
C ASP A 92 5.50 -14.34 7.75
N GLY A 93 6.83 -14.24 7.92
CA GLY A 93 7.73 -15.21 7.31
C GLY A 93 7.62 -15.15 5.79
N ASP A 94 7.33 -16.27 5.15
CA ASP A 94 7.17 -16.35 3.70
C ASP A 94 5.73 -16.12 3.24
N ARG A 95 4.80 -15.96 4.17
CA ARG A 95 3.38 -15.81 3.87
C ARG A 95 3.00 -14.35 3.75
N LYS A 96 2.43 -13.99 2.61
CA LYS A 96 1.86 -12.65 2.44
C LYS A 96 0.55 -12.56 3.22
N ILE A 97 0.46 -11.61 4.15
CA ILE A 97 -0.72 -11.43 5.01
C ILE A 97 -1.52 -10.19 4.67
N GLY A 98 -1.04 -9.36 3.78
CA GLY A 98 -1.73 -8.16 3.36
C GLY A 98 -0.78 -7.19 2.67
N ALA A 99 -1.18 -5.94 2.61
CA ALA A 99 -0.39 -4.89 1.96
C ALA A 99 -0.80 -3.50 2.44
N VAL A 100 0.09 -2.55 2.21
CA VAL A 100 -0.12 -1.13 2.50
C VAL A 100 -0.01 -0.35 1.20
N GLY A 101 -0.92 0.58 0.98
CA GLY A 101 -0.86 1.52 -0.13
C GLY A 101 -0.88 2.95 0.37
N VAL A 102 0.06 3.77 -0.09
CA VAL A 102 0.17 5.19 0.25
C VAL A 102 0.18 6.00 -1.05
N SER A 103 -0.57 7.09 -1.06
CA SER A 103 -0.63 7.99 -2.21
C SER A 103 -0.78 9.45 -1.75
N GLY A 104 -0.19 10.36 -2.50
CA GLY A 104 -0.32 11.81 -2.27
C GLY A 104 0.99 12.58 -2.37
N LEU A 105 2.12 11.90 -2.39
CA LEU A 105 3.46 12.47 -2.48
C LEU A 105 4.19 11.84 -3.68
N PRO A 106 5.43 12.25 -3.98
CA PRO A 106 6.21 11.51 -4.99
C PRO A 106 6.25 10.02 -4.64
N GLY A 107 6.16 9.17 -5.66
CA GLY A 107 6.04 7.72 -5.45
C GLY A 107 7.11 7.12 -4.56
N GLU A 108 8.34 7.60 -4.65
CA GLU A 108 9.44 7.16 -3.78
C GLU A 108 9.15 7.46 -2.31
N VAL A 109 8.56 8.60 -2.02
CA VAL A 109 8.20 9.00 -0.64
C VAL A 109 7.03 8.16 -0.15
N ASP A 110 6.02 7.96 -0.98
CA ASP A 110 4.87 7.10 -0.66
C ASP A 110 5.36 5.69 -0.28
N GLU A 111 6.26 5.14 -1.07
CA GLU A 111 6.82 3.81 -0.82
C GLU A 111 7.61 3.75 0.49
N GLN A 112 8.43 4.76 0.77
CA GLN A 112 9.21 4.80 2.01
C GLN A 112 8.32 4.89 3.25
N LEU A 113 7.22 5.63 3.17
CA LEU A 113 6.25 5.69 4.26
C LEU A 113 5.64 4.31 4.53
N ALA A 114 5.27 3.60 3.47
CA ALA A 114 4.71 2.25 3.60
C ALA A 114 5.72 1.28 4.23
N LEU A 115 6.95 1.28 3.72
CA LEU A 115 8.02 0.43 4.24
C LEU A 115 8.32 0.70 5.71
N GLY A 116 8.45 1.96 6.09
CA GLY A 116 8.71 2.36 7.48
C GLY A 116 7.60 1.93 8.43
N ALA A 117 6.35 2.07 8.01
CA ALA A 117 5.20 1.68 8.81
C ALA A 117 5.14 0.15 9.02
N ILE A 118 5.45 -0.62 7.98
CA ILE A 118 5.49 -2.08 8.06
C ILE A 118 6.57 -2.52 9.05
N GLU A 119 7.75 -1.94 8.94
CA GLU A 119 8.88 -2.27 9.81
C GLU A 119 8.59 -1.94 11.28
N ARG A 120 8.01 -0.76 11.54
CA ARG A 120 7.72 -0.32 12.91
C ARG A 120 6.55 -1.06 13.55
N SER A 121 5.66 -1.65 12.78
CA SER A 121 4.50 -2.37 13.27
C SER A 121 4.74 -3.87 13.46
N ALA A 122 5.89 -4.33 13.07
CA ALA A 122 6.25 -5.75 13.13
C ALA A 122 6.34 -6.27 14.56
#